data_340ffe0b544be2ecec175bbaa45457f6
#
_entry.id   340ffe0b544be2ecec175bbaa45457f6
#
_cell.length_a   1.000
_cell.length_b   1.000
_cell.length_c   1.000
_cell.angle_alpha   90.00
_cell.angle_beta   90.00
_cell.angle_gamma   90.00
#
_symmetry.space_group_name_H-M   'P 1'
#
loop_
_entity.id
_entity.type
_entity.pdbx_description
1 polymer ?
#
loop_
_entity_poly.entity_id
_entity_poly.type
_entity_poly.pdbx_seq_one_letter_code
_entity_poly.pdbx_strand_id
1 'polypeptide(L)'
;MRLGFCLSAFVFGCFVAVYMRVNAPSDLSAKSAPVANSLTDAAQDTQVEVVKMEVVRRNFEATKDGQEIEQYSCKNLNGYSFDVITYGATITAVRAPDKAGKLENITLSCNDIEGYQACTSYFGSTVGRYCNRIAKGKFEIDGQAYSLATNNGENHLHGGKLGFDKSVWSAEELMTSDSVGVRLKLVSADGEEGYPGKVEITVDYTLNNSNELKVDFTATTDKKTHLNLTNHNYWNLCGAGSGSILDHVLQLNAQKYTPVDEGFIPTGELTSVEGTPMDFRKPTRIGDRHDKTGIDPLGYDHNFVISSAKEEDGFRLAASVVCPKSGRKMEVRTTQPGIQLYTGNYLDGQPGSGGFDQHSAFCLETQHFPDSPNQSEFPSTVLKPGETYRQTTIHRFSVVN
;
A
#
# COMPACT_ATOMS: atom_id res chain seq x y z
N MET A 1 -28.66 -9.76 58.12
CA MET A 1 -28.69 -9.37 56.69
C MET A 1 -27.33 -9.65 56.09
N ARG A 2 -27.23 -10.67 55.26
CA ARG A 2 -25.97 -11.16 54.68
C ARG A 2 -25.85 -10.58 53.25
N LEU A 3 -24.78 -9.83 52.99
CA LEU A 3 -24.37 -9.47 51.64
C LEU A 3 -23.64 -10.65 51.02
N GLY A 4 -24.13 -11.11 49.87
CA GLY A 4 -23.46 -12.09 49.05
C GLY A 4 -22.63 -11.35 47.97
N PHE A 5 -21.34 -11.61 47.95
CA PHE A 5 -20.44 -11.25 46.83
C PHE A 5 -20.54 -12.31 45.76
N CYS A 6 -20.92 -11.93 44.55
CA CYS A 6 -20.88 -12.79 43.38
C CYS A 6 -19.59 -12.46 42.59
N LEU A 7 -18.63 -13.36 42.58
CA LEU A 7 -17.43 -13.32 41.75
C LEU A 7 -17.79 -13.88 40.39
N SER A 8 -17.81 -13.05 39.36
CA SER A 8 -17.92 -13.50 37.97
C SER A 8 -16.52 -13.75 37.43
N ALA A 9 -16.18 -15.01 37.22
CA ALA A 9 -15.00 -15.40 36.49
C ALA A 9 -15.29 -15.29 34.99
N PHE A 10 -14.58 -14.40 34.28
CA PHE A 10 -14.57 -14.36 32.83
C PHE A 10 -13.65 -15.47 32.29
N VAL A 11 -14.24 -16.47 31.67
CA VAL A 11 -13.51 -17.46 30.89
C VAL A 11 -13.36 -16.95 29.49
N PHE A 12 -12.11 -16.68 29.07
CA PHE A 12 -11.76 -16.38 27.67
C PHE A 12 -11.95 -17.67 26.86
N GLY A 13 -13.02 -17.74 26.10
CA GLY A 13 -13.24 -18.79 25.10
C GLY A 13 -12.58 -18.42 23.78
N CYS A 14 -11.52 -19.15 23.41
CA CYS A 14 -11.01 -19.16 22.04
C CYS A 14 -12.06 -19.79 21.13
N PHE A 15 -12.69 -19.01 20.24
CA PHE A 15 -13.49 -19.54 19.14
C PHE A 15 -12.56 -19.90 17.98
N VAL A 16 -12.37 -21.20 17.76
CA VAL A 16 -11.71 -21.75 16.56
C VAL A 16 -12.80 -22.06 15.54
N ALA A 17 -12.84 -21.32 14.44
CA ALA A 17 -13.72 -21.65 13.33
C ALA A 17 -13.06 -22.74 12.46
N VAL A 18 -13.67 -23.93 12.40
CA VAL A 18 -13.21 -25.05 11.58
C VAL A 18 -14.00 -25.03 10.26
N TYR A 19 -13.34 -24.79 9.15
CA TYR A 19 -13.91 -24.95 7.80
C TYR A 19 -13.47 -26.29 7.23
N MET A 20 -14.43 -27.19 6.96
CA MET A 20 -14.15 -28.44 6.26
C MET A 20 -14.29 -28.24 4.74
N ARG A 21 -13.21 -28.47 4.00
CA ARG A 21 -13.25 -28.63 2.56
C ARG A 21 -13.22 -30.12 2.23
N VAL A 22 -14.33 -30.68 1.72
CA VAL A 22 -14.41 -32.07 1.26
C VAL A 22 -14.18 -32.05 -0.25
N ASN A 23 -13.06 -32.64 -0.68
CA ASN A 23 -12.83 -32.96 -2.09
C ASN A 23 -13.34 -34.38 -2.33
N ALA A 24 -14.34 -34.54 -3.18
CA ALA A 24 -14.82 -35.84 -3.64
C ALA A 24 -14.02 -36.30 -4.88
N PRO A 25 -13.55 -37.56 -4.94
CA PRO A 25 -13.03 -38.12 -6.18
C PRO A 25 -14.18 -38.80 -6.95
N SER A 26 -14.29 -38.46 -8.22
CA SER A 26 -15.07 -39.26 -9.22
C SER A 26 -14.15 -40.34 -9.77
N ASP A 27 -14.52 -41.61 -9.58
CA ASP A 27 -14.66 -42.60 -10.68
C ASP A 27 -14.98 -44.00 -10.12
N LEU A 28 -16.13 -44.50 -10.59
CA LEU A 28 -16.59 -45.86 -10.40
C LEU A 28 -16.22 -46.68 -11.65
N SER A 29 -15.41 -47.72 -11.50
CA SER A 29 -15.53 -48.90 -12.35
C SER A 29 -15.29 -50.18 -11.55
N ALA A 30 -16.35 -51.00 -11.47
CA ALA A 30 -16.37 -52.26 -10.76
C ALA A 30 -15.66 -53.36 -11.53
N LYS A 31 -14.81 -54.19 -10.88
CA LYS A 31 -14.59 -55.62 -11.18
C LYS A 31 -14.35 -56.36 -9.89
N SER A 32 -14.98 -57.54 -9.82
CA SER A 32 -15.15 -58.42 -8.66
C SER A 32 -13.98 -59.36 -8.34
N ALA A 33 -13.71 -59.52 -7.02
CA ALA A 33 -13.29 -60.66 -6.20
C ALA A 33 -11.84 -61.23 -6.34
N PRO A 34 -11.27 -61.93 -5.31
CA PRO A 34 -11.84 -62.40 -4.06
C PRO A 34 -11.06 -62.04 -2.78
N VAL A 35 -11.66 -62.34 -1.67
CA VAL A 35 -11.32 -62.11 -0.27
C VAL A 35 -9.98 -62.76 0.17
N ALA A 36 -9.12 -61.99 0.81
CA ALA A 36 -8.19 -62.47 1.83
C ALA A 36 -8.02 -61.42 2.94
N ASN A 37 -8.35 -61.79 4.15
CA ASN A 37 -8.20 -61.00 5.38
C ASN A 37 -6.73 -60.67 5.65
N SER A 38 -6.42 -59.37 5.76
CA SER A 38 -5.45 -58.87 6.72
C SER A 38 -5.85 -57.44 7.10
N LEU A 39 -6.50 -57.31 8.24
CA LEU A 39 -6.72 -56.01 8.89
C LEU A 39 -5.35 -55.51 9.39
N THR A 40 -4.73 -54.62 8.65
CA THR A 40 -3.78 -53.66 9.23
C THR A 40 -4.39 -52.29 9.07
N ASP A 41 -4.91 -51.78 10.19
CA ASP A 41 -5.31 -50.39 10.35
C ASP A 41 -4.11 -49.49 10.06
N ALA A 42 -4.01 -49.01 8.83
CA ALA A 42 -3.24 -47.83 8.53
C ALA A 42 -4.17 -46.61 8.81
N ALA A 43 -4.22 -46.18 10.06
CA ALA A 43 -4.74 -44.88 10.40
C ALA A 43 -3.86 -43.87 9.68
N GLN A 44 -4.33 -43.38 8.52
CA GLN A 44 -3.79 -42.17 7.93
C GLN A 44 -4.09 -41.02 8.89
N ASP A 45 -3.07 -40.64 9.64
CA ASP A 45 -3.06 -39.44 10.45
C ASP A 45 -3.20 -38.24 9.49
N THR A 46 -4.43 -37.90 9.16
CA THR A 46 -4.74 -36.67 8.45
C THR A 46 -4.51 -35.53 9.43
N GLN A 47 -3.29 -35.02 9.49
CA GLN A 47 -3.01 -33.78 10.18
C GLN A 47 -3.88 -32.69 9.54
N VAL A 48 -4.92 -32.30 10.26
CA VAL A 48 -5.71 -31.11 9.91
C VAL A 48 -4.81 -29.91 10.15
N GLU A 49 -4.26 -29.34 9.08
CA GLU A 49 -3.49 -28.10 9.18
C GLU A 49 -4.46 -27.00 9.64
N VAL A 50 -4.32 -26.60 10.90
CA VAL A 50 -5.13 -25.52 11.46
C VAL A 50 -4.61 -24.21 10.85
N VAL A 51 -5.36 -23.67 9.88
CA VAL A 51 -5.07 -22.35 9.32
C VAL A 51 -5.24 -21.32 10.44
N LYS A 52 -4.16 -20.59 10.75
CA LYS A 52 -4.15 -19.53 11.75
C LYS A 52 -3.65 -18.23 11.16
N MET A 53 -4.12 -17.14 11.71
CA MET A 53 -3.47 -15.85 11.48
C MET A 53 -2.10 -15.88 12.16
N GLU A 54 -1.10 -15.30 11.51
CA GLU A 54 0.25 -15.29 12.07
C GLU A 54 1.00 -14.01 11.70
N VAL A 55 1.90 -13.61 12.60
CA VAL A 55 2.98 -12.65 12.35
C VAL A 55 4.29 -13.39 12.60
N VAL A 56 5.19 -13.36 11.63
CA VAL A 56 6.53 -13.96 11.75
C VAL A 56 7.57 -12.88 11.56
N ARG A 57 8.35 -12.63 12.62
CA ARG A 57 9.48 -11.71 12.61
C ARG A 57 10.77 -12.46 12.29
N ARG A 58 11.64 -11.85 11.47
CA ARG A 58 12.98 -12.35 11.17
C ARG A 58 13.94 -11.19 10.89
N ASN A 59 15.24 -11.43 11.02
CA ASN A 59 16.23 -10.51 10.51
C ASN A 59 16.15 -10.53 8.98
N PHE A 60 16.17 -9.32 8.37
CA PHE A 60 16.25 -9.19 6.92
C PHE A 60 17.71 -9.11 6.50
N GLU A 61 18.38 -8.03 6.84
CA GLU A 61 19.82 -7.77 6.63
C GLU A 61 20.22 -6.55 7.48
N ALA A 62 21.42 -6.00 7.24
CA ALA A 62 21.83 -4.73 7.81
C ALA A 62 22.15 -3.71 6.71
N THR A 63 21.85 -2.43 6.96
CA THR A 63 22.25 -1.32 6.10
C THR A 63 23.77 -1.20 6.01
N LYS A 64 24.28 -0.43 5.03
CA LYS A 64 25.75 -0.21 4.85
C LYS A 64 26.42 0.42 6.08
N ASP A 65 25.69 1.18 6.89
CA ASP A 65 26.15 1.78 8.15
C ASP A 65 25.90 0.87 9.38
N GLY A 66 25.43 -0.37 9.16
CA GLY A 66 25.33 -1.41 10.19
C GLY A 66 24.03 -1.40 11.00
N GLN A 67 22.99 -0.67 10.58
CA GLN A 67 21.69 -0.74 11.22
C GLN A 67 20.98 -2.04 10.84
N GLU A 68 20.55 -2.83 11.82
CA GLU A 68 19.81 -4.07 11.58
C GLU A 68 18.38 -3.78 11.08
N ILE A 69 17.97 -4.50 10.04
CA ILE A 69 16.66 -4.41 9.44
C ILE A 69 15.88 -5.69 9.76
N GLU A 70 14.67 -5.52 10.24
CA GLU A 70 13.73 -6.60 10.52
C GLU A 70 12.70 -6.71 9.41
N GLN A 71 12.26 -7.94 9.16
CA GLN A 71 11.11 -8.24 8.30
C GLN A 71 10.01 -8.89 9.12
N TYR A 72 8.79 -8.46 8.88
CA TYR A 72 7.57 -9.03 9.42
C TYR A 72 6.73 -9.58 8.29
N SER A 73 6.35 -10.87 8.39
CA SER A 73 5.43 -11.54 7.46
C SER A 73 4.11 -11.76 8.17
N CYS A 74 3.04 -11.18 7.64
CA CYS A 74 1.69 -11.23 8.20
C CYS A 74 0.77 -12.03 7.27
N LYS A 75 0.00 -13.00 7.81
CA LYS A 75 -0.89 -13.87 7.04
C LYS A 75 -2.25 -13.99 7.71
N ASN A 76 -3.34 -13.83 6.94
CA ASN A 76 -4.71 -14.01 7.43
C ASN A 76 -5.21 -15.45 7.27
N LEU A 77 -6.43 -15.74 7.75
CA LEU A 77 -7.04 -17.07 7.66
C LEU A 77 -7.33 -17.52 6.21
N ASN A 78 -7.42 -16.61 5.25
CA ASN A 78 -7.70 -16.93 3.86
C ASN A 78 -6.42 -17.15 3.02
N GLY A 79 -5.24 -17.07 3.66
CA GLY A 79 -3.94 -17.27 3.00
C GLY A 79 -3.38 -16.03 2.30
N TYR A 80 -4.09 -14.89 2.34
CA TYR A 80 -3.49 -13.62 1.91
C TYR A 80 -2.39 -13.23 2.89
N SER A 81 -1.33 -12.61 2.37
CA SER A 81 -0.22 -12.18 3.22
C SER A 81 0.46 -10.92 2.69
N PHE A 82 1.14 -10.22 3.59
CA PHE A 82 2.09 -9.18 3.22
C PHE A 82 3.36 -9.29 4.04
N ASP A 83 4.46 -8.83 3.47
CA ASP A 83 5.74 -8.68 4.16
C ASP A 83 6.08 -7.19 4.22
N VAL A 84 6.66 -6.76 5.36
CA VAL A 84 7.13 -5.39 5.57
C VAL A 84 8.49 -5.42 6.24
N ILE A 85 9.40 -4.51 5.84
CA ILE A 85 10.69 -4.31 6.49
C ILE A 85 10.75 -2.97 7.23
N THR A 86 11.59 -2.90 8.25
CA THR A 86 11.76 -1.68 9.06
C THR A 86 12.48 -0.55 8.30
N TYR A 87 13.22 -0.83 7.24
CA TYR A 87 13.78 0.20 6.36
C TYR A 87 12.68 0.82 5.49
N GLY A 88 12.46 2.13 5.65
CA GLY A 88 11.42 2.87 4.93
C GLY A 88 9.98 2.48 5.30
N ALA A 89 9.77 1.68 6.36
CA ALA A 89 8.46 1.03 6.62
C ALA A 89 7.90 0.44 5.31
N THR A 90 8.73 -0.34 4.61
CA THR A 90 8.51 -0.74 3.22
C THR A 90 7.77 -2.05 3.12
N ILE A 91 6.63 -2.08 2.43
CA ILE A 91 5.96 -3.32 2.02
C ILE A 91 6.78 -3.97 0.90
N THR A 92 7.31 -5.18 1.15
CA THR A 92 8.18 -5.90 0.21
C THR A 92 7.44 -6.99 -0.58
N ALA A 93 6.29 -7.42 -0.11
CA ALA A 93 5.42 -8.35 -0.81
C ALA A 93 3.97 -8.20 -0.38
N VAL A 94 3.05 -8.41 -1.31
CA VAL A 94 1.63 -8.67 -1.03
C VAL A 94 1.22 -9.87 -1.87
N ARG A 95 0.71 -10.93 -1.22
CA ARG A 95 0.34 -12.18 -1.91
C ARG A 95 -1.16 -12.37 -1.90
N ALA A 96 -1.71 -12.57 -3.09
CA ALA A 96 -3.13 -12.81 -3.30
C ALA A 96 -3.33 -13.99 -4.27
N PRO A 97 -4.41 -14.82 -4.10
CA PRO A 97 -4.72 -15.89 -5.03
C PRO A 97 -5.29 -15.33 -6.34
N ASP A 98 -5.01 -16.01 -7.45
CA ASP A 98 -5.70 -15.79 -8.72
C ASP A 98 -6.99 -16.65 -8.81
N LYS A 99 -7.66 -16.59 -9.97
CA LYS A 99 -8.89 -17.38 -10.24
C LYS A 99 -8.69 -18.90 -10.20
N ALA A 100 -7.44 -19.39 -10.26
CA ALA A 100 -7.09 -20.81 -10.08
C ALA A 100 -6.68 -21.12 -8.63
N GLY A 101 -6.67 -20.13 -7.72
CA GLY A 101 -6.23 -20.26 -6.34
C GLY A 101 -4.71 -20.17 -6.15
N LYS A 102 -3.94 -19.87 -7.21
CA LYS A 102 -2.49 -19.73 -7.11
C LYS A 102 -2.12 -18.41 -6.41
N LEU A 103 -1.44 -18.51 -5.27
CA LEU A 103 -0.88 -17.37 -4.56
C LEU A 103 0.37 -16.86 -5.27
N GLU A 104 0.41 -15.55 -5.53
CA GLU A 104 1.58 -14.88 -6.10
C GLU A 104 1.76 -13.51 -5.45
N ASN A 105 3.02 -13.04 -5.38
CA ASN A 105 3.32 -11.66 -5.06
C ASN A 105 2.81 -10.74 -6.18
N ILE A 106 2.09 -9.68 -5.81
CA ILE A 106 1.47 -8.73 -6.74
C ILE A 106 2.04 -7.31 -6.61
N THR A 107 3.18 -7.13 -5.91
CA THR A 107 3.88 -5.85 -5.79
C THR A 107 5.36 -6.00 -6.14
N LEU A 108 5.92 -5.00 -6.82
CA LEU A 108 7.36 -4.99 -7.12
C LEU A 108 8.16 -4.70 -5.85
N SER A 109 9.37 -5.23 -5.78
CA SER A 109 10.28 -5.08 -4.65
C SER A 109 11.73 -5.24 -5.09
N CYS A 110 12.68 -4.77 -4.28
CA CYS A 110 14.08 -5.13 -4.41
C CYS A 110 14.35 -6.47 -3.70
N ASN A 111 15.45 -7.13 -4.07
CA ASN A 111 15.78 -8.47 -3.55
C ASN A 111 16.40 -8.42 -2.15
N ASP A 112 17.12 -7.34 -1.83
CA ASP A 112 17.96 -7.17 -0.65
C ASP A 112 18.02 -5.71 -0.21
N ILE A 113 18.68 -5.44 0.94
CA ILE A 113 18.80 -4.08 1.48
C ILE A 113 19.66 -3.18 0.58
N GLU A 114 20.68 -3.73 -0.08
CA GLU A 114 21.50 -2.97 -1.01
C GLU A 114 20.68 -2.45 -2.19
N GLY A 115 19.78 -3.29 -2.72
CA GLY A 115 18.81 -2.91 -3.74
C GLY A 115 17.88 -1.79 -3.26
N TYR A 116 17.34 -1.88 -2.03
CA TYR A 116 16.48 -0.81 -1.47
C TYR A 116 17.25 0.49 -1.23
N GLN A 117 18.52 0.44 -0.79
CA GLN A 117 19.35 1.63 -0.62
C GLN A 117 19.73 2.30 -1.96
N ALA A 118 19.88 1.50 -3.03
CA ALA A 118 20.18 1.97 -4.37
C ALA A 118 18.92 2.35 -5.18
N CYS A 119 17.75 1.88 -4.78
CA CYS A 119 16.50 2.08 -5.48
C CYS A 119 16.08 3.56 -5.46
N THR A 120 15.77 4.09 -6.64
CA THR A 120 15.24 5.44 -6.85
C THR A 120 13.73 5.46 -7.09
N SER A 121 13.10 4.27 -7.13
CA SER A 121 11.68 4.12 -7.46
C SER A 121 10.77 4.00 -6.23
N TYR A 122 11.29 4.07 -5.00
CA TYR A 122 10.51 4.05 -3.75
C TYR A 122 9.63 2.81 -3.55
N PHE A 123 9.99 1.64 -4.11
CA PHE A 123 9.17 0.42 -4.06
C PHE A 123 8.63 0.12 -2.68
N GLY A 124 7.29 0.16 -2.52
CA GLY A 124 6.58 -0.20 -1.31
C GLY A 124 6.80 0.68 -0.09
N SER A 125 7.62 1.72 -0.20
CA SER A 125 8.04 2.54 0.94
C SER A 125 6.95 3.46 1.46
N THR A 126 7.02 3.80 2.75
CA THR A 126 6.33 4.95 3.33
C THR A 126 7.06 6.23 2.91
N VAL A 127 6.33 7.14 2.25
CA VAL A 127 6.86 8.39 1.72
C VAL A 127 6.40 9.57 2.58
N GLY A 128 7.34 10.41 2.97
CA GLY A 128 7.17 11.62 3.78
C GLY A 128 8.51 12.35 4.00
N ARG A 129 8.51 13.58 4.61
CA ARG A 129 7.33 14.27 5.21
C ARG A 129 6.23 14.63 4.23
N TYR A 130 6.59 14.94 2.98
CA TYR A 130 5.65 15.34 1.96
C TYR A 130 5.80 14.45 0.74
N CYS A 131 4.80 13.63 0.47
CA CYS A 131 4.76 12.80 -0.73
C CYS A 131 4.43 13.66 -1.95
N ASN A 132 4.91 13.22 -3.12
CA ASN A 132 4.89 13.96 -4.36
C ASN A 132 5.68 15.28 -4.28
N ARG A 133 5.40 16.28 -5.12
CA ARG A 133 6.25 17.44 -5.34
C ARG A 133 5.83 18.67 -4.55
N ILE A 134 6.84 19.50 -4.21
CA ILE A 134 6.70 20.92 -3.81
C ILE A 134 7.55 21.74 -4.75
N ALA A 135 6.90 22.72 -5.40
CA ALA A 135 7.52 23.59 -6.40
C ALA A 135 8.76 24.29 -5.86
N LYS A 136 9.88 24.19 -6.58
CA LYS A 136 11.17 24.83 -6.27
C LYS A 136 11.69 24.54 -4.87
N GLY A 137 11.18 23.47 -4.21
CA GLY A 137 11.51 23.14 -2.82
C GLY A 137 11.21 24.29 -1.84
N LYS A 138 10.14 25.04 -2.04
CA LYS A 138 9.82 26.19 -1.20
C LYS A 138 8.36 26.21 -0.79
N PHE A 139 8.11 26.66 0.44
CA PHE A 139 6.77 26.98 0.94
C PHE A 139 6.86 28.04 2.04
N GLU A 140 5.71 28.55 2.45
CA GLU A 140 5.58 29.52 3.53
C GLU A 140 4.58 29.06 4.57
N ILE A 141 4.90 29.27 5.86
CA ILE A 141 3.97 29.09 6.98
C ILE A 141 4.00 30.37 7.82
N ASP A 142 2.85 31.00 8.00
CA ASP A 142 2.67 32.22 8.83
C ASP A 142 3.65 33.35 8.45
N GLY A 143 3.94 33.54 7.17
CA GLY A 143 4.86 34.58 6.67
C GLY A 143 6.35 34.21 6.77
N GLN A 144 6.68 33.01 7.25
CA GLN A 144 8.04 32.50 7.27
C GLN A 144 8.28 31.55 6.09
N ALA A 145 9.28 31.87 5.26
CA ALA A 145 9.69 31.02 4.13
C ALA A 145 10.59 29.88 4.59
N TYR A 146 10.37 28.71 4.02
CA TYR A 146 11.16 27.49 4.20
C TYR A 146 11.70 27.03 2.86
N SER A 147 12.93 26.48 2.89
CA SER A 147 13.60 25.94 1.72
C SER A 147 13.97 24.48 1.98
N LEU A 148 13.55 23.60 1.08
CA LEU A 148 13.76 22.17 1.11
C LEU A 148 14.83 21.78 0.09
N ALA A 149 15.38 20.56 0.23
CA ALA A 149 16.26 20.01 -0.78
C ALA A 149 15.52 19.84 -2.11
N THR A 150 16.15 20.30 -3.22
CA THR A 150 15.66 20.01 -4.57
C THR A 150 16.33 18.75 -5.08
N ASN A 151 15.58 17.65 -5.07
CA ASN A 151 16.06 16.30 -5.43
C ASN A 151 15.41 15.74 -6.71
N ASN A 152 14.57 16.56 -7.37
CA ASN A 152 13.94 16.21 -8.63
C ASN A 152 13.93 17.45 -9.55
N GLY A 153 15.01 17.66 -10.31
CA GLY A 153 15.23 18.90 -11.05
C GLY A 153 15.26 20.10 -10.11
N GLU A 154 14.41 21.09 -10.37
CA GLU A 154 14.25 22.27 -9.50
C GLU A 154 13.30 22.05 -8.32
N ASN A 155 12.62 20.91 -8.26
CA ASN A 155 11.55 20.66 -7.31
C ASN A 155 12.01 19.72 -6.18
N HIS A 156 11.31 19.79 -5.06
CA HIS A 156 11.39 18.81 -3.99
C HIS A 156 10.43 17.66 -4.29
N LEU A 157 10.86 16.43 -4.04
CA LEU A 157 10.09 15.22 -4.27
C LEU A 157 10.19 14.28 -3.07
N HIS A 158 9.06 13.70 -2.65
CA HIS A 158 8.95 12.56 -1.73
C HIS A 158 9.73 12.71 -0.41
N GLY A 159 9.77 13.91 0.16
CA GLY A 159 10.40 14.18 1.46
C GLY A 159 11.89 14.49 1.40
N GLY A 160 12.49 14.51 0.19
CA GLY A 160 13.86 14.99 -0.01
C GLY A 160 14.87 13.89 -0.31
N LYS A 161 16.14 14.17 0.01
CA LYS A 161 17.26 13.24 -0.27
C LYS A 161 17.29 12.07 0.71
N LEU A 162 16.94 12.33 1.95
CA LEU A 162 16.87 11.36 3.05
C LEU A 162 15.47 11.38 3.66
N GLY A 163 14.46 11.04 2.82
CA GLY A 163 13.08 10.96 3.24
C GLY A 163 12.78 9.73 4.13
N PHE A 164 11.54 9.54 4.47
CA PHE A 164 11.10 8.45 5.35
C PHE A 164 11.37 7.05 4.76
N ASP A 165 11.45 6.96 3.45
CA ASP A 165 11.82 5.77 2.67
C ASP A 165 13.27 5.32 2.91
N LYS A 166 14.14 6.20 3.41
CA LYS A 166 15.54 5.93 3.73
C LYS A 166 15.81 5.77 5.24
N SER A 167 14.79 5.85 6.07
CA SER A 167 14.89 5.78 7.52
C SER A 167 14.62 4.36 8.03
N VAL A 168 15.28 3.98 9.15
CA VAL A 168 14.97 2.73 9.86
C VAL A 168 13.93 3.03 10.93
N TRP A 169 12.79 2.36 10.85
CA TRP A 169 11.67 2.51 11.76
C TRP A 169 11.72 1.47 12.88
N SER A 170 11.30 1.82 14.08
CA SER A 170 11.02 0.82 15.10
C SER A 170 9.69 0.13 14.83
N ALA A 171 9.58 -1.17 15.16
CA ALA A 171 8.41 -1.95 14.83
C ALA A 171 7.88 -2.74 16.04
N GLU A 172 6.56 -2.94 16.08
CA GLU A 172 5.86 -3.81 17.02
C GLU A 172 4.74 -4.60 16.32
N GLU A 173 4.56 -5.85 16.71
CA GLU A 173 3.52 -6.71 16.13
C GLU A 173 2.13 -6.25 16.58
N LEU A 174 1.16 -6.32 15.65
CA LEU A 174 -0.25 -6.08 15.90
C LEU A 174 -1.04 -7.36 15.64
N MET A 175 -1.86 -7.76 16.61
CA MET A 175 -2.75 -8.90 16.46
C MET A 175 -4.06 -8.66 17.20
N THR A 176 -5.17 -8.93 16.52
CA THR A 176 -6.52 -8.90 17.06
C THR A 176 -7.22 -10.22 16.77
N SER A 177 -8.51 -10.34 17.07
CA SER A 177 -9.30 -11.55 16.75
C SER A 177 -9.52 -11.74 15.23
N ASP A 178 -9.40 -10.70 14.42
CA ASP A 178 -9.73 -10.72 12.98
C ASP A 178 -8.65 -10.12 12.08
N SER A 179 -7.56 -9.60 12.63
CA SER A 179 -6.47 -9.00 11.86
C SER A 179 -5.09 -9.24 12.47
N VAL A 180 -4.09 -9.23 11.60
CA VAL A 180 -2.66 -9.28 11.92
C VAL A 180 -1.94 -8.14 11.23
N GLY A 181 -0.83 -7.68 11.82
CA GLY A 181 -0.10 -6.56 11.23
C GLY A 181 1.12 -6.14 12.00
N VAL A 182 1.63 -4.97 11.63
CA VAL A 182 2.81 -4.36 12.23
C VAL A 182 2.59 -2.85 12.37
N ARG A 183 2.92 -2.32 13.53
CA ARG A 183 3.03 -0.88 13.79
C ARG A 183 4.49 -0.47 13.64
N LEU A 184 4.74 0.51 12.78
CA LEU A 184 6.07 1.10 12.62
C LEU A 184 6.03 2.56 13.08
N LYS A 185 7.11 2.99 13.77
CA LYS A 185 7.22 4.33 14.36
C LYS A 185 8.52 4.99 13.93
N LEU A 186 8.44 6.28 13.63
CA LEU A 186 9.57 7.13 13.31
C LEU A 186 9.43 8.48 14.01
N VAL A 187 10.56 9.04 14.42
CA VAL A 187 10.65 10.44 14.87
C VAL A 187 11.50 11.21 13.87
N SER A 188 10.87 12.17 13.19
CA SER A 188 11.53 13.09 12.27
C SER A 188 11.88 14.38 13.01
N ALA A 189 13.15 14.75 13.06
CA ALA A 189 13.63 15.88 13.85
C ALA A 189 13.19 17.24 13.27
N ASP A 190 13.14 18.28 14.13
CA ASP A 190 12.95 19.66 13.68
C ASP A 190 14.09 20.06 12.72
N GLY A 191 13.73 20.56 11.54
CA GLY A 191 14.67 20.96 10.48
C GLY A 191 15.13 19.82 9.55
N GLU A 192 14.67 18.58 9.75
CA GLU A 192 14.99 17.47 8.85
C GLU A 192 14.49 17.77 7.44
N GLU A 193 15.37 17.61 6.42
CA GLU A 193 15.17 17.97 5.00
C GLU A 193 14.65 19.42 4.80
N GLY A 194 14.77 20.30 5.81
CA GLY A 194 14.31 21.69 5.79
C GLY A 194 12.91 21.93 6.34
N TYR A 195 12.20 20.90 6.78
CA TYR A 195 10.86 21.04 7.35
C TYR A 195 10.89 21.48 8.81
N PRO A 196 10.02 22.45 9.25
CA PRO A 196 9.94 22.83 10.64
C PRO A 196 9.23 21.78 11.50
N GLY A 197 9.58 21.75 12.77
CA GLY A 197 8.96 20.94 13.82
C GLY A 197 9.44 19.50 13.86
N LYS A 198 9.52 18.98 15.08
CA LYS A 198 9.64 17.54 15.32
C LYS A 198 8.31 16.87 15.01
N VAL A 199 8.30 15.80 14.23
CA VAL A 199 7.11 15.02 13.94
C VAL A 199 7.29 13.60 14.44
N GLU A 200 6.33 13.10 15.22
CA GLU A 200 6.26 11.70 15.64
C GLU A 200 5.22 10.98 14.77
N ILE A 201 5.66 9.97 14.04
CA ILE A 201 4.85 9.30 13.03
C ILE A 201 4.68 7.83 13.41
N THR A 202 3.47 7.32 13.18
CA THR A 202 3.14 5.90 13.25
C THR A 202 2.44 5.50 11.96
N VAL A 203 2.82 4.34 11.40
CA VAL A 203 2.05 3.65 10.37
C VAL A 203 1.68 2.25 10.86
N ASP A 204 0.41 1.91 10.80
CA ASP A 204 -0.11 0.58 11.08
C ASP A 204 -0.46 -0.09 9.75
N TYR A 205 0.25 -1.16 9.41
CA TYR A 205 -0.11 -2.07 8.33
C TYR A 205 -0.86 -3.25 8.93
N THR A 206 -2.13 -3.44 8.58
CA THR A 206 -2.93 -4.56 9.09
C THR A 206 -3.67 -5.28 7.97
N LEU A 207 -3.73 -6.60 8.04
CA LEU A 207 -4.45 -7.46 7.11
C LEU A 207 -5.54 -8.22 7.89
N ASN A 208 -6.80 -8.01 7.52
CA ASN A 208 -7.94 -8.65 8.16
C ASN A 208 -8.43 -9.90 7.38
N ASN A 209 -9.39 -10.62 7.97
CA ASN A 209 -10.01 -11.80 7.34
C ASN A 209 -11.03 -11.48 6.24
N SER A 210 -11.29 -10.20 5.96
CA SER A 210 -12.00 -9.74 4.76
C SER A 210 -11.07 -9.46 3.58
N ASN A 211 -9.76 -9.83 3.70
CA ASN A 211 -8.69 -9.62 2.73
C ASN A 211 -8.43 -8.14 2.44
N GLU A 212 -8.52 -7.32 3.47
CA GLU A 212 -8.24 -5.89 3.43
C GLU A 212 -6.88 -5.61 4.05
N LEU A 213 -5.94 -5.13 3.25
CA LEU A 213 -4.69 -4.52 3.71
C LEU A 213 -4.95 -3.05 3.99
N LYS A 214 -4.95 -2.68 5.26
CA LYS A 214 -5.15 -1.31 5.73
C LYS A 214 -3.80 -0.67 6.03
N VAL A 215 -3.62 0.55 5.57
CA VAL A 215 -2.52 1.46 5.86
C VAL A 215 -3.07 2.64 6.64
N ASP A 216 -2.68 2.77 7.90
CA ASP A 216 -3.25 3.75 8.84
C ASP A 216 -2.12 4.66 9.36
N PHE A 217 -2.08 5.89 8.88
CA PHE A 217 -1.10 6.87 9.32
C PHE A 217 -1.63 7.72 10.46
N THR A 218 -0.82 7.90 11.51
CA THR A 218 -1.04 8.92 12.53
C THR A 218 0.24 9.69 12.78
N ALA A 219 0.12 11.01 13.02
CA ALA A 219 1.27 11.82 13.40
C ALA A 219 0.89 13.01 14.26
N THR A 220 1.85 13.49 15.06
CA THR A 220 1.78 14.72 15.85
C THR A 220 3.03 15.56 15.64
N THR A 221 2.95 16.86 15.92
CA THR A 221 4.07 17.79 15.78
C THR A 221 4.16 18.76 16.95
N ASP A 222 5.36 19.27 17.22
CA ASP A 222 5.60 20.35 18.21
C ASP A 222 5.58 21.77 17.61
N LYS A 223 5.63 21.89 16.25
CA LYS A 223 5.52 23.16 15.52
C LYS A 223 4.62 22.98 14.30
N LYS A 224 4.04 24.07 13.77
CA LYS A 224 3.35 24.02 12.48
C LYS A 224 4.29 23.49 11.38
N THR A 225 3.83 22.51 10.62
CA THR A 225 4.56 21.92 9.50
C THR A 225 3.60 21.46 8.43
N HIS A 226 4.11 21.21 7.22
CA HIS A 226 3.35 20.46 6.21
C HIS A 226 3.61 18.96 6.36
N LEU A 227 2.53 18.17 6.30
CA LEU A 227 2.59 16.72 6.34
C LEU A 227 1.64 16.12 5.32
N ASN A 228 2.17 15.24 4.47
CA ASN A 228 1.41 14.49 3.48
C ASN A 228 2.09 13.13 3.29
N LEU A 229 1.47 12.07 3.80
CA LEU A 229 2.06 10.72 3.83
C LEU A 229 1.33 9.81 2.84
N THR A 230 2.07 8.93 2.20
CA THR A 230 1.53 7.86 1.35
C THR A 230 2.39 6.60 1.44
N ASN A 231 1.88 5.48 0.90
CA ASN A 231 2.65 4.27 0.62
C ASN A 231 2.80 4.13 -0.90
N HIS A 232 4.02 3.89 -1.36
CA HIS A 232 4.39 3.87 -2.78
C HIS A 232 4.49 2.45 -3.34
N ASN A 233 3.45 1.63 -3.14
CA ASN A 233 3.39 0.29 -3.72
C ASN A 233 3.24 0.33 -5.23
N TYR A 234 4.04 -0.51 -5.89
CA TYR A 234 3.99 -0.77 -7.34
C TYR A 234 3.25 -2.08 -7.59
N TRP A 235 2.01 -1.98 -8.05
CA TRP A 235 1.11 -3.10 -8.21
C TRP A 235 1.18 -3.73 -9.59
N ASN A 236 1.22 -5.06 -9.65
CA ASN A 236 0.91 -5.83 -10.85
C ASN A 236 0.01 -7.02 -10.46
N LEU A 237 -1.29 -6.89 -10.66
CA LEU A 237 -2.25 -7.92 -10.26
C LEU A 237 -2.15 -9.22 -11.08
N CYS A 238 -1.40 -9.21 -12.19
CA CYS A 238 -1.05 -10.43 -12.92
C CYS A 238 0.08 -11.23 -12.25
N GLY A 239 0.78 -10.62 -11.27
CA GLY A 239 1.95 -11.12 -10.57
C GLY A 239 3.17 -10.22 -10.78
N ALA A 240 3.98 -10.01 -9.75
CA ALA A 240 5.24 -9.27 -9.85
C ALA A 240 6.14 -9.92 -10.92
N GLY A 241 6.68 -9.10 -11.84
CA GLY A 241 7.53 -9.61 -12.93
C GLY A 241 6.76 -10.32 -14.07
N SER A 242 5.42 -10.29 -14.08
CA SER A 242 4.63 -10.92 -15.17
C SER A 242 4.58 -10.09 -16.46
N GLY A 243 5.30 -8.98 -16.53
CA GLY A 243 5.35 -8.06 -17.66
C GLY A 243 4.43 -6.85 -17.47
N SER A 244 3.97 -6.26 -18.57
CA SER A 244 3.28 -4.99 -18.60
C SER A 244 1.89 -5.01 -17.97
N ILE A 245 1.53 -3.87 -17.31
CA ILE A 245 0.22 -3.63 -16.68
C ILE A 245 -0.80 -2.97 -17.64
N LEU A 246 -0.45 -2.72 -18.88
CA LEU A 246 -1.30 -1.97 -19.80
C LEU A 246 -2.63 -2.65 -20.11
N ASP A 247 -2.75 -3.97 -19.88
CA ASP A 247 -4.00 -4.73 -20.00
C ASP A 247 -4.88 -4.70 -18.74
N HIS A 248 -4.40 -4.15 -17.61
CA HIS A 248 -5.23 -3.98 -16.43
C HIS A 248 -6.37 -3.01 -16.71
N VAL A 249 -7.57 -3.35 -16.21
CA VAL A 249 -8.76 -2.52 -16.33
C VAL A 249 -8.92 -1.70 -15.06
N LEU A 250 -8.77 -0.39 -15.18
CA LEU A 250 -8.85 0.59 -14.10
C LEU A 250 -10.14 1.37 -14.18
N GLN A 251 -10.75 1.63 -13.02
CA GLN A 251 -11.79 2.63 -12.82
C GLN A 251 -11.39 3.55 -11.67
N LEU A 252 -11.50 4.87 -11.86
CA LEU A 252 -11.28 5.88 -10.83
C LEU A 252 -12.58 6.62 -10.54
N ASN A 253 -12.92 6.76 -9.27
CA ASN A 253 -14.07 7.55 -8.83
C ASN A 253 -13.66 9.04 -8.70
N ALA A 254 -13.27 9.62 -9.83
CA ALA A 254 -12.81 10.99 -9.93
C ALA A 254 -13.40 11.67 -11.16
N GLN A 255 -13.91 12.91 -10.97
CA GLN A 255 -14.45 13.76 -12.04
C GLN A 255 -13.42 14.76 -12.56
N LYS A 256 -12.35 14.97 -11.79
CA LYS A 256 -11.32 15.98 -12.06
C LYS A 256 -9.93 15.42 -11.74
N TYR A 257 -8.93 16.04 -12.31
CA TYR A 257 -7.52 15.81 -12.00
C TYR A 257 -6.81 17.17 -11.89
N THR A 258 -5.60 17.17 -11.35
CA THR A 258 -4.72 18.34 -11.32
C THR A 258 -3.80 18.29 -12.54
N PRO A 259 -3.99 19.14 -13.57
CA PRO A 259 -3.04 19.24 -14.69
C PRO A 259 -1.69 19.75 -14.18
N VAL A 260 -0.62 19.29 -14.81
CA VAL A 260 0.75 19.61 -14.42
C VAL A 260 1.50 20.35 -15.53
N ASP A 261 2.52 21.12 -15.14
CA ASP A 261 3.49 21.73 -16.04
C ASP A 261 4.60 20.72 -16.45
N GLU A 262 5.61 21.17 -17.19
CA GLU A 262 6.77 20.37 -17.63
C GLU A 262 7.61 19.84 -16.44
N GLY A 263 7.51 20.46 -15.26
CA GLY A 263 8.15 20.04 -14.03
C GLY A 263 7.29 19.09 -13.18
N PHE A 264 6.15 18.64 -13.70
CA PHE A 264 5.14 17.85 -12.97
C PHE A 264 4.56 18.57 -11.75
N ILE A 265 4.58 19.91 -11.76
CA ILE A 265 3.95 20.72 -10.71
C ILE A 265 2.52 21.03 -11.14
N PRO A 266 1.51 20.84 -10.26
CA PRO A 266 0.14 21.24 -10.55
C PRO A 266 0.02 22.72 -10.91
N THR A 267 -0.76 23.02 -11.95
CA THR A 267 -1.02 24.41 -12.38
C THR A 267 -1.93 25.18 -11.42
N GLY A 268 -2.49 24.53 -10.42
CA GLY A 268 -3.51 25.07 -9.50
C GLY A 268 -4.95 24.84 -9.98
N GLU A 269 -5.13 24.38 -11.22
CA GLU A 269 -6.46 24.08 -11.77
C GLU A 269 -6.94 22.69 -11.37
N LEU A 270 -8.27 22.52 -11.35
CA LEU A 270 -8.95 21.22 -11.22
C LEU A 270 -9.75 20.96 -12.51
N THR A 271 -9.12 20.28 -13.47
CA THR A 271 -9.66 20.09 -14.83
C THR A 271 -10.54 18.82 -14.89
N SER A 272 -11.64 18.88 -15.66
CA SER A 272 -12.51 17.72 -15.91
C SER A 272 -11.74 16.60 -16.62
N VAL A 273 -11.96 15.37 -16.21
CA VAL A 273 -11.43 14.19 -16.91
C VAL A 273 -12.19 13.88 -18.20
N GLU A 274 -13.43 14.40 -18.35
CA GLU A 274 -14.34 14.09 -19.46
C GLU A 274 -13.76 14.43 -20.81
N GLY A 275 -13.73 13.46 -21.72
CA GLY A 275 -13.19 13.63 -23.07
C GLY A 275 -11.66 13.72 -23.16
N THR A 276 -10.94 13.47 -22.05
CA THR A 276 -9.48 13.47 -21.98
C THR A 276 -8.92 12.05 -21.84
N PRO A 277 -7.60 11.86 -22.03
CA PRO A 277 -6.96 10.57 -21.70
C PRO A 277 -7.13 10.15 -20.24
N MET A 278 -7.39 11.12 -19.33
CA MET A 278 -7.58 10.90 -17.89
C MET A 278 -8.97 10.34 -17.51
N ASP A 279 -9.87 10.07 -18.47
CA ASP A 279 -11.25 9.64 -18.17
C ASP A 279 -11.33 8.15 -17.80
N PHE A 280 -11.08 7.82 -16.54
CA PHE A 280 -11.28 6.49 -15.95
C PHE A 280 -12.58 6.36 -15.15
N ARG A 281 -13.59 7.22 -15.38
CA ARG A 281 -14.90 7.14 -14.72
C ARG A 281 -15.61 5.82 -14.99
N LYS A 282 -15.30 5.16 -16.10
CA LYS A 282 -15.74 3.81 -16.46
C LYS A 282 -14.55 2.87 -16.52
N PRO A 283 -14.76 1.55 -16.28
CA PRO A 283 -13.69 0.58 -16.45
C PRO A 283 -13.03 0.69 -17.83
N THR A 284 -11.71 0.97 -17.84
CA THR A 284 -10.93 1.26 -19.04
C THR A 284 -9.56 0.61 -18.89
N ARG A 285 -9.04 0.01 -19.95
CA ARG A 285 -7.66 -0.53 -19.94
C ARG A 285 -6.67 0.64 -19.80
N ILE A 286 -5.66 0.45 -18.95
CA ILE A 286 -4.61 1.46 -18.74
C ILE A 286 -3.94 1.81 -20.06
N GLY A 287 -3.69 0.81 -20.91
CA GLY A 287 -3.02 0.96 -22.20
C GLY A 287 -3.82 1.68 -23.28
N ASP A 288 -5.14 1.88 -23.15
CA ASP A 288 -5.96 2.42 -24.25
C ASP A 288 -5.61 3.88 -24.62
N ARG A 289 -5.05 4.65 -23.67
CA ARG A 289 -4.78 6.08 -23.85
C ARG A 289 -3.48 6.55 -23.17
N HIS A 290 -2.62 5.64 -22.68
CA HIS A 290 -1.39 5.98 -21.96
C HIS A 290 -0.39 6.79 -22.80
N ASP A 291 -0.47 6.66 -24.12
CA ASP A 291 0.36 7.37 -25.11
C ASP A 291 -0.16 8.78 -25.45
N LYS A 292 -1.30 9.19 -24.87
CA LYS A 292 -1.98 10.46 -25.15
C LYS A 292 -1.98 11.44 -23.98
N THR A 293 -1.28 11.12 -22.92
CA THR A 293 -1.25 11.92 -21.68
C THR A 293 -0.47 13.21 -21.79
N GLY A 294 0.40 13.31 -22.81
CA GLY A 294 1.22 14.50 -23.06
C GLY A 294 2.49 14.57 -22.23
N ILE A 295 2.83 13.50 -21.46
CA ILE A 295 4.07 13.45 -20.68
C ILE A 295 5.11 12.53 -21.33
N ASP A 296 6.38 12.76 -21.01
CA ASP A 296 7.51 11.95 -21.41
C ASP A 296 8.34 11.56 -20.18
N PRO A 297 8.66 10.27 -19.97
CA PRO A 297 8.26 9.10 -20.77
C PRO A 297 6.75 8.83 -20.71
N LEU A 298 6.22 8.20 -21.77
CA LEU A 298 4.78 7.96 -21.96
C LEU A 298 4.14 7.20 -20.79
N GLY A 299 2.92 7.59 -20.42
CA GLY A 299 2.14 6.95 -19.37
C GLY A 299 1.37 7.98 -18.53
N TYR A 300 0.90 7.55 -17.36
CA TYR A 300 0.25 8.43 -16.40
C TYR A 300 1.22 8.77 -15.26
N ASP A 301 1.17 10.00 -14.80
CA ASP A 301 1.78 10.48 -13.54
C ASP A 301 0.97 11.70 -13.06
N HIS A 302 -0.30 11.45 -12.68
CA HIS A 302 -1.26 12.51 -12.41
C HIS A 302 -2.04 12.23 -11.13
N ASN A 303 -2.31 13.29 -10.37
CA ASN A 303 -3.21 13.24 -9.23
C ASN A 303 -4.65 13.45 -9.66
N PHE A 304 -5.53 12.51 -9.25
CA PHE A 304 -6.97 12.56 -9.46
C PHE A 304 -7.68 13.03 -8.20
N VAL A 305 -8.68 13.89 -8.37
CA VAL A 305 -9.52 14.41 -7.29
C VAL A 305 -10.61 13.39 -7.00
N ILE A 306 -10.49 12.68 -5.88
CA ILE A 306 -11.46 11.66 -5.49
C ILE A 306 -12.81 12.32 -5.18
N SER A 307 -13.91 11.71 -5.61
CA SER A 307 -15.27 12.18 -5.33
C SER A 307 -15.44 12.48 -3.83
N SER A 308 -16.10 13.60 -3.53
CA SER A 308 -16.35 14.03 -2.14
C SER A 308 -17.37 13.16 -1.41
N ALA A 309 -18.16 12.37 -2.14
CA ALA A 309 -19.12 11.44 -1.54
C ALA A 309 -18.39 10.39 -0.70
N LYS A 310 -18.71 10.36 0.60
CA LYS A 310 -18.21 9.35 1.53
C LYS A 310 -19.25 8.26 1.70
N GLU A 311 -18.76 7.02 1.91
CA GLU A 311 -19.59 5.92 2.37
C GLU A 311 -19.96 6.10 3.86
N GLU A 312 -20.87 5.28 4.38
CA GLU A 312 -21.35 5.40 5.78
C GLU A 312 -20.23 5.32 6.82
N ASP A 313 -19.15 4.57 6.52
CA ASP A 313 -17.97 4.43 7.37
C ASP A 313 -16.95 5.57 7.23
N GLY A 314 -17.25 6.60 6.43
CA GLY A 314 -16.41 7.79 6.26
C GLY A 314 -15.33 7.67 5.19
N PHE A 315 -15.15 6.51 4.56
CA PHE A 315 -14.23 6.31 3.44
C PHE A 315 -14.85 6.74 2.10
N ARG A 316 -13.98 6.89 1.10
CA ARG A 316 -14.33 7.06 -0.31
C ARG A 316 -13.79 5.88 -1.10
N LEU A 317 -14.60 5.27 -1.97
CA LEU A 317 -14.06 4.40 -3.00
C LEU A 317 -13.29 5.27 -4.00
N ALA A 318 -11.97 5.10 -4.08
CA ALA A 318 -11.11 5.88 -4.96
C ALA A 318 -10.88 5.17 -6.30
N ALA A 319 -10.59 3.87 -6.25
CA ALA A 319 -10.22 3.08 -7.42
C ALA A 319 -10.71 1.64 -7.35
N SER A 320 -10.89 1.04 -8.52
CA SER A 320 -11.05 -0.42 -8.70
C SER A 320 -10.18 -0.85 -9.89
N VAL A 321 -9.37 -1.88 -9.71
CA VAL A 321 -8.48 -2.43 -10.74
C VAL A 321 -8.67 -3.93 -10.86
N VAL A 322 -8.74 -4.43 -12.08
CA VAL A 322 -8.81 -5.86 -12.38
C VAL A 322 -7.71 -6.24 -13.37
N CYS A 323 -7.00 -7.35 -13.10
CA CYS A 323 -6.20 -8.02 -14.12
C CYS A 323 -7.06 -9.11 -14.78
N PRO A 324 -7.48 -8.97 -16.06
CA PRO A 324 -8.32 -9.98 -16.73
C PRO A 324 -7.68 -11.37 -16.81
N LYS A 325 -6.35 -11.42 -16.91
CA LYS A 325 -5.60 -12.67 -17.02
C LYS A 325 -5.65 -13.49 -15.73
N SER A 326 -5.41 -12.87 -14.58
CA SER A 326 -5.39 -13.56 -13.28
C SER A 326 -6.76 -13.60 -12.59
N GLY A 327 -7.68 -12.71 -12.96
CA GLY A 327 -8.94 -12.47 -12.25
C GLY A 327 -8.76 -11.72 -10.93
N ARG A 328 -7.54 -11.35 -10.52
CA ARG A 328 -7.34 -10.55 -9.30
C ARG A 328 -7.92 -9.16 -9.47
N LYS A 329 -8.64 -8.75 -8.44
CA LYS A 329 -9.24 -7.42 -8.31
C LYS A 329 -8.73 -6.76 -7.03
N MET A 330 -8.42 -5.47 -7.12
CA MET A 330 -8.12 -4.60 -6.00
C MET A 330 -9.05 -3.40 -6.00
N GLU A 331 -9.67 -3.12 -4.85
CA GLU A 331 -10.42 -1.88 -4.60
C GLU A 331 -9.64 -1.03 -3.60
N VAL A 332 -9.54 0.27 -3.85
CA VAL A 332 -8.86 1.23 -2.99
C VAL A 332 -9.90 2.17 -2.39
N ARG A 333 -10.02 2.16 -1.05
CA ARG A 333 -10.87 3.05 -0.28
C ARG A 333 -9.99 3.91 0.64
N THR A 334 -10.31 5.19 0.78
CA THR A 334 -9.43 6.10 1.53
C THR A 334 -10.16 7.28 2.15
N THR A 335 -9.53 7.88 3.17
CA THR A 335 -9.93 9.18 3.74
C THR A 335 -9.30 10.36 2.98
N GLN A 336 -8.29 10.11 2.14
CA GLN A 336 -7.54 11.12 1.39
C GLN A 336 -8.39 11.80 0.30
N PRO A 337 -8.09 13.06 -0.06
CA PRO A 337 -8.82 13.80 -1.09
C PRO A 337 -8.38 13.46 -2.52
N GLY A 338 -7.20 12.91 -2.71
CA GLY A 338 -6.59 12.62 -4.00
C GLY A 338 -5.98 11.23 -4.10
N ILE A 339 -5.73 10.81 -5.33
CA ILE A 339 -5.03 9.57 -5.66
C ILE A 339 -4.15 9.81 -6.88
N GLN A 340 -2.84 9.57 -6.74
CA GLN A 340 -1.89 9.60 -7.85
C GLN A 340 -1.98 8.28 -8.61
N LEU A 341 -2.20 8.34 -9.91
CA LEU A 341 -1.97 7.23 -10.83
C LEU A 341 -0.61 7.42 -11.50
N TYR A 342 0.31 6.51 -11.21
CA TYR A 342 1.60 6.42 -11.88
C TYR A 342 1.75 5.04 -12.53
N THR A 343 2.21 4.97 -13.76
CA THR A 343 2.24 3.72 -14.54
C THR A 343 3.63 3.17 -14.77
N GLY A 344 4.57 3.44 -13.85
CA GLY A 344 5.94 2.90 -13.94
C GLY A 344 6.72 3.44 -15.14
N ASN A 345 6.50 4.71 -15.52
CA ASN A 345 7.02 5.31 -16.72
C ASN A 345 8.56 5.39 -16.73
N TYR A 346 9.17 5.54 -15.53
CA TYR A 346 10.63 5.68 -15.36
C TYR A 346 11.32 4.37 -14.99
N LEU A 347 10.61 3.24 -14.96
CA LEU A 347 11.25 1.92 -14.82
C LEU A 347 12.00 1.61 -16.13
N ASP A 348 13.29 1.31 -16.05
CA ASP A 348 14.21 1.26 -17.19
C ASP A 348 15.01 -0.06 -17.28
N GLY A 349 14.67 -1.05 -16.47
CA GLY A 349 15.37 -2.34 -16.42
C GLY A 349 16.71 -2.30 -15.67
N GLN A 350 17.12 -1.12 -15.14
CA GLN A 350 18.39 -0.98 -14.43
C GLN A 350 18.25 -1.33 -12.93
N PRO A 351 19.36 -1.53 -12.19
CA PRO A 351 19.31 -1.82 -10.76
C PRO A 351 18.55 -0.79 -9.92
N GLY A 352 18.60 0.51 -10.28
CA GLY A 352 17.82 1.57 -9.62
C GLY A 352 16.31 1.40 -9.73
N SER A 353 15.86 0.68 -10.76
CA SER A 353 14.46 0.28 -11.00
C SER A 353 14.21 -1.19 -10.61
N GLY A 354 15.07 -1.79 -9.77
CA GLY A 354 14.96 -3.19 -9.35
C GLY A 354 15.03 -4.21 -10.50
N GLY A 355 15.52 -3.80 -11.69
CA GLY A 355 15.55 -4.62 -12.90
C GLY A 355 14.22 -4.72 -13.63
N PHE A 356 13.21 -3.89 -13.28
CA PHE A 356 11.91 -3.89 -13.91
C PHE A 356 11.83 -2.89 -15.07
N ASP A 357 11.23 -3.30 -16.17
CA ASP A 357 11.03 -2.50 -17.36
C ASP A 357 9.84 -1.52 -17.21
N GLN A 358 9.77 -0.53 -18.09
CA GLN A 358 8.68 0.43 -18.19
C GLN A 358 7.32 -0.29 -18.22
N HIS A 359 6.36 0.25 -17.47
CA HIS A 359 5.00 -0.28 -17.33
C HIS A 359 4.91 -1.69 -16.72
N SER A 360 5.92 -2.15 -16.00
CA SER A 360 5.86 -3.42 -15.26
C SER A 360 4.92 -3.36 -14.03
N ALA A 361 4.56 -2.16 -13.58
CA ALA A 361 3.61 -1.94 -12.49
C ALA A 361 2.95 -0.57 -12.57
N PHE A 362 1.89 -0.38 -11.76
CA PHE A 362 1.25 0.90 -11.53
C PHE A 362 1.24 1.22 -10.03
N CYS A 363 1.25 2.52 -9.69
CA CYS A 363 1.03 3.02 -8.34
C CYS A 363 -0.35 3.69 -8.23
N LEU A 364 -1.00 3.52 -7.09
CA LEU A 364 -2.22 4.22 -6.69
C LEU A 364 -1.98 4.82 -5.31
N GLU A 365 -1.33 6.00 -5.30
CA GLU A 365 -0.89 6.67 -4.07
C GLU A 365 -1.97 7.62 -3.58
N THR A 366 -2.66 7.22 -2.52
CA THR A 366 -3.67 8.08 -1.88
C THR A 366 -2.96 9.17 -1.07
N GLN A 367 -3.31 10.44 -1.33
CA GLN A 367 -2.57 11.59 -0.82
C GLN A 367 -3.41 12.88 -0.83
N HIS A 368 -2.92 13.94 -0.19
CA HIS A 368 -3.29 15.30 -0.54
C HIS A 368 -2.64 15.67 -1.89
N PHE A 369 -3.17 16.73 -2.52
CA PHE A 369 -2.69 17.09 -3.86
C PHE A 369 -1.22 17.54 -3.82
N PRO A 370 -0.42 17.22 -4.85
CA PRO A 370 0.94 17.73 -4.95
C PRO A 370 0.94 19.25 -4.90
N ASP A 371 2.01 19.84 -4.38
CA ASP A 371 2.23 21.28 -4.22
C ASP A 371 1.14 22.03 -3.41
N SER A 372 0.31 21.34 -2.62
CA SER A 372 -0.70 21.99 -1.76
C SER A 372 -0.13 23.10 -0.87
N PRO A 373 1.12 23.05 -0.37
CA PRO A 373 1.71 24.16 0.37
C PRO A 373 1.69 25.52 -0.36
N ASN A 374 1.73 25.51 -1.70
CA ASN A 374 1.78 26.69 -2.56
C ASN A 374 0.45 27.00 -3.28
N GLN A 375 -0.58 26.15 -3.10
CA GLN A 375 -1.87 26.23 -3.79
C GLN A 375 -2.99 26.46 -2.80
N SER A 376 -3.42 27.72 -2.62
CA SER A 376 -4.42 28.11 -1.60
C SER A 376 -5.78 27.41 -1.77
N GLU A 377 -6.15 27.03 -3.00
CA GLU A 377 -7.41 26.35 -3.32
C GLU A 377 -7.35 24.83 -3.10
N PHE A 378 -6.16 24.28 -2.84
CA PHE A 378 -6.01 22.86 -2.56
C PHE A 378 -6.25 22.55 -1.08
N PRO A 379 -6.63 21.31 -0.75
CA PRO A 379 -6.77 20.89 0.65
C PRO A 379 -5.49 21.14 1.44
N SER A 380 -5.61 21.80 2.60
CA SER A 380 -4.46 22.14 3.44
C SER A 380 -3.75 20.90 3.98
N THR A 381 -2.43 20.93 3.97
CA THR A 381 -1.54 19.91 4.54
C THR A 381 -0.84 20.36 5.82
N VAL A 382 -1.25 21.53 6.36
CA VAL A 382 -0.68 22.07 7.60
C VAL A 382 -1.13 21.22 8.79
N LEU A 383 -0.17 20.69 9.54
CA LEU A 383 -0.38 20.08 10.85
C LEU A 383 0.11 21.05 11.93
N LYS A 384 -0.71 21.27 12.98
CA LYS A 384 -0.40 22.18 14.09
C LYS A 384 -0.15 21.41 15.39
N PRO A 385 0.61 22.01 16.34
CA PRO A 385 0.72 21.48 17.69
C PRO A 385 -0.66 21.24 18.33
N GLY A 386 -0.83 20.06 18.93
CA GLY A 386 -2.10 19.65 19.54
C GLY A 386 -3.11 19.01 18.57
N GLU A 387 -2.87 19.07 17.26
CA GLU A 387 -3.64 18.33 16.26
C GLU A 387 -3.02 16.94 16.02
N THR A 388 -3.83 15.99 15.59
CA THR A 388 -3.36 14.67 15.15
C THR A 388 -3.68 14.50 13.66
N TYR A 389 -2.66 14.31 12.84
CA TYR A 389 -2.80 13.84 11.47
C TYR A 389 -3.33 12.40 11.50
N ARG A 390 -4.38 12.13 10.71
CA ARG A 390 -4.94 10.78 10.54
C ARG A 390 -5.35 10.59 9.11
N GLN A 391 -4.79 9.58 8.45
CA GLN A 391 -5.17 9.19 7.09
C GLN A 391 -5.13 7.67 6.97
N THR A 392 -6.17 7.12 6.37
CA THR A 392 -6.31 5.67 6.21
C THR A 392 -6.59 5.32 4.77
N THR A 393 -5.94 4.26 4.30
CA THR A 393 -6.19 3.62 3.00
C THR A 393 -6.40 2.14 3.18
N ILE A 394 -7.39 1.58 2.50
CA ILE A 394 -7.74 0.16 2.51
C ILE A 394 -7.62 -0.38 1.07
N HIS A 395 -6.79 -1.40 0.90
CA HIS A 395 -6.70 -2.18 -0.32
C HIS A 395 -7.44 -3.50 -0.08
N ARG A 396 -8.63 -3.65 -0.68
CA ARG A 396 -9.41 -4.89 -0.61
C ARG A 396 -9.12 -5.76 -1.81
N PHE A 397 -8.70 -6.99 -1.57
CA PHE A 397 -8.41 -7.96 -2.61
C PHE A 397 -9.54 -8.98 -2.77
N SER A 398 -9.85 -9.31 -4.02
CA SER A 398 -10.82 -10.33 -4.38
C SER A 398 -10.46 -10.95 -5.73
N VAL A 399 -11.23 -11.96 -6.14
CA VAL A 399 -11.08 -12.61 -7.45
C VAL A 399 -12.40 -12.51 -8.20
N VAL A 400 -12.32 -12.12 -9.48
CA VAL A 400 -13.42 -12.14 -10.42
C VAL A 400 -13.19 -13.25 -11.45
N ASN A 401 -14.29 -13.92 -11.86
CA ASN A 401 -14.25 -15.01 -12.82
C ASN A 401 -14.22 -14.51 -14.27
#